data_2078c51d695359521039d658cd973c3d
#
_entry.id   2078c51d695359521039d658cd973c3d
#
_cell.length_a   1.000
_cell.length_b   1.000
_cell.length_c   1.000
_cell.angle_alpha   90.00
_cell.angle_beta   90.00
_cell.angle_gamma   90.00
#
_symmetry.space_group_name_H-M   'P 1'
#
loop_
_entity.id
_entity.type
_entity.pdbx_description
1 polymer ?
#
loop_
_entity_poly.entity_id
_entity_poly.type
_entity_poly.pdbx_seq_one_letter_code
_entity_poly.pdbx_strand_id
1 'polypeptide(L)'
;KEGKTVSGTSDAATKEALLTILNKQGLRPIVVKAGANKGGKKGGDFKGRKKVKLADLVIFTRQLSTMISAGVPLARSLSALQADSESPYMRQVLTSITKDVESGAPLGDAFHKFPNVFSDVYVNMVRAGEEGGILDEILKRLASQVEQDSSIRKKIKSAMMYPAVILSVTVIAFFGIMIFI
;
A
#
# COMPACT_ATOMS: atom_id res chain seq x y z
N LYS A 1 17.21 -50.77 -25.35
CA LYS A 1 17.56 -49.33 -25.31
C LYS A 1 16.97 -48.80 -24.03
N GLU A 2 17.82 -48.58 -23.03
CA GLU A 2 17.44 -48.10 -21.68
C GLU A 2 16.93 -46.67 -21.82
N GLY A 3 15.67 -46.46 -21.50
CA GLY A 3 15.04 -45.15 -21.45
C GLY A 3 15.46 -44.38 -20.21
N LYS A 4 16.34 -43.41 -20.34
CA LYS A 4 16.77 -42.53 -19.26
C LYS A 4 15.66 -41.51 -18.97
N THR A 5 15.14 -41.53 -17.72
CA THR A 5 14.11 -40.59 -17.28
C THR A 5 14.75 -39.24 -16.98
N VAL A 6 14.30 -38.20 -17.65
CA VAL A 6 14.77 -36.82 -17.45
C VAL A 6 13.61 -35.99 -16.91
N SER A 7 13.85 -35.27 -15.83
CA SER A 7 12.90 -34.31 -15.29
C SER A 7 13.27 -32.87 -15.69
N GLY A 8 12.31 -32.13 -16.21
CA GLY A 8 12.50 -30.76 -16.62
C GLY A 8 11.21 -29.93 -16.45
N THR A 9 11.34 -28.61 -16.48
CA THR A 9 10.23 -27.66 -16.45
C THR A 9 10.17 -26.93 -17.77
N SER A 10 8.97 -26.80 -18.34
CA SER A 10 8.73 -26.04 -19.57
C SER A 10 7.45 -25.24 -19.44
N ASP A 11 7.47 -23.99 -19.89
CA ASP A 11 6.34 -23.07 -19.85
C ASP A 11 5.50 -23.21 -21.12
N ALA A 12 4.20 -23.48 -20.96
CA ALA A 12 3.24 -23.46 -22.06
C ALA A 12 1.88 -22.93 -21.57
N ALA A 13 1.18 -22.24 -22.42
CA ALA A 13 -0.11 -21.64 -22.11
C ALA A 13 -1.22 -22.66 -21.83
N THR A 14 -1.12 -23.87 -22.43
CA THR A 14 -2.07 -24.96 -22.23
C THR A 14 -1.33 -26.30 -22.16
N LYS A 15 -1.96 -27.31 -21.51
CA LYS A 15 -1.42 -28.67 -21.41
C LYS A 15 -1.20 -29.32 -22.80
N GLU A 16 -2.07 -29.01 -23.74
CA GLU A 16 -2.02 -29.53 -25.11
C GLU A 16 -0.84 -28.96 -25.91
N ALA A 17 -0.58 -27.67 -25.75
CA ALA A 17 0.58 -27.01 -26.34
C ALA A 17 1.90 -27.59 -25.81
N LEU A 18 1.96 -27.90 -24.51
CA LEU A 18 3.11 -28.53 -23.88
C LEU A 18 3.38 -29.93 -24.45
N LEU A 19 2.34 -30.75 -24.63
CA LEU A 19 2.44 -32.10 -25.20
C LEU A 19 2.94 -32.07 -26.63
N THR A 20 2.52 -31.08 -27.42
CA THR A 20 2.97 -30.89 -28.81
C THR A 20 4.47 -30.53 -28.89
N ILE A 21 4.93 -29.68 -27.98
CA ILE A 21 6.35 -29.28 -27.88
C ILE A 21 7.22 -30.47 -27.49
N LEU A 22 6.82 -31.23 -26.47
CA LEU A 22 7.55 -32.41 -25.98
C LEU A 22 7.63 -33.53 -27.05
N ASN A 23 6.54 -33.77 -27.77
CA ASN A 23 6.53 -34.74 -28.89
C ASN A 23 7.48 -34.34 -30.04
N LYS A 24 7.57 -33.06 -30.38
CA LYS A 24 8.53 -32.55 -31.36
C LYS A 24 9.99 -32.74 -30.94
N GLN A 25 10.26 -32.78 -29.63
CA GLN A 25 11.60 -33.03 -29.08
C GLN A 25 11.88 -34.52 -28.83
N GLY A 26 10.98 -35.40 -29.25
CA GLY A 26 11.16 -36.85 -29.10
C GLY A 26 11.04 -37.38 -27.69
N LEU A 27 10.49 -36.57 -26.77
CA LEU A 27 10.30 -36.91 -25.38
C LEU A 27 8.86 -37.39 -25.14
N ARG A 28 8.70 -38.58 -24.54
CA ARG A 28 7.38 -39.10 -24.16
C ARG A 28 7.13 -38.76 -22.69
N PRO A 29 6.16 -37.87 -22.39
CA PRO A 29 5.87 -37.50 -21.02
C PRO A 29 5.25 -38.66 -20.24
N ILE A 30 5.88 -39.11 -19.17
CA ILE A 30 5.38 -40.17 -18.28
C ILE A 30 4.43 -39.55 -17.23
N VAL A 31 4.76 -38.36 -16.71
CA VAL A 31 3.94 -37.62 -15.76
C VAL A 31 4.04 -36.13 -16.06
N VAL A 32 2.92 -35.51 -16.41
CA VAL A 32 2.80 -34.06 -16.53
C VAL A 32 2.06 -33.55 -15.30
N LYS A 33 2.78 -33.01 -14.33
CA LYS A 33 2.16 -32.25 -13.23
C LYS A 33 2.01 -30.81 -13.72
N ALA A 34 0.77 -30.33 -13.78
CA ALA A 34 0.53 -28.90 -13.89
C ALA A 34 1.07 -28.24 -12.62
N GLY A 35 2.29 -27.77 -12.67
CA GLY A 35 2.81 -26.82 -11.68
C GLY A 35 1.98 -25.55 -11.84
N ALA A 36 1.24 -25.16 -10.83
CA ALA A 36 0.68 -23.81 -10.80
C ALA A 36 1.82 -22.84 -11.06
N ASN A 37 1.72 -22.11 -12.16
CA ASN A 37 2.75 -21.16 -12.62
C ASN A 37 3.02 -20.15 -11.48
N LYS A 38 4.06 -20.39 -10.67
CA LYS A 38 4.60 -19.42 -9.70
C LYS A 38 5.53 -18.42 -10.40
N GLY A 39 5.33 -18.18 -11.67
CA GLY A 39 6.11 -17.29 -12.52
C GLY A 39 5.44 -15.96 -12.81
N GLY A 40 4.53 -15.52 -11.98
CA GLY A 40 4.24 -14.10 -11.78
C GLY A 40 4.63 -13.83 -10.33
N LYS A 41 5.53 -12.91 -10.05
CA LYS A 41 5.60 -12.25 -8.76
C LYS A 41 4.21 -11.65 -8.51
N LYS A 42 3.26 -12.45 -8.00
CA LYS A 42 2.15 -11.91 -7.23
C LYS A 42 2.83 -11.07 -6.20
N GLY A 43 2.67 -9.74 -6.32
CA GLY A 43 3.02 -8.85 -5.24
C GLY A 43 2.50 -9.52 -3.99
N GLY A 44 3.41 -9.88 -3.08
CA GLY A 44 3.08 -10.73 -1.95
C GLY A 44 1.82 -10.18 -1.32
N ASP A 45 0.82 -11.03 -1.19
CA ASP A 45 -0.35 -10.77 -0.37
C ASP A 45 0.20 -10.59 1.05
N PHE A 46 0.61 -9.36 1.32
CA PHE A 46 1.12 -8.96 2.62
C PHE A 46 -0.09 -9.06 3.56
N LYS A 47 -0.22 -10.20 4.26
CA LYS A 47 -1.12 -10.38 5.41
C LYS A 47 -0.76 -9.45 6.59
N GLY A 48 0.08 -8.43 6.34
CA GLY A 48 0.32 -7.30 7.21
C GLY A 48 -0.88 -6.36 7.15
N ARG A 49 -1.20 -5.72 8.25
CA ARG A 49 -2.29 -4.75 8.39
C ARG A 49 -2.32 -3.82 7.17
N LYS A 50 -3.38 -3.91 6.35
CA LYS A 50 -3.70 -3.00 5.23
C LYS A 50 -4.09 -1.60 5.77
N LYS A 51 -3.19 -0.97 6.51
CA LYS A 51 -3.47 0.33 7.15
C LYS A 51 -2.20 1.17 7.10
N VAL A 52 -2.29 2.30 6.42
CA VAL A 52 -1.26 3.34 6.44
C VAL A 52 -1.38 4.09 7.77
N LYS A 53 -0.26 4.38 8.42
CA LYS A 53 -0.27 5.25 9.60
C LYS A 53 -0.57 6.68 9.15
N LEU A 54 -1.28 7.42 9.99
CA LEU A 54 -1.56 8.83 9.71
C LEU A 54 -0.26 9.64 9.51
N ALA A 55 0.80 9.28 10.22
CA ALA A 55 2.12 9.91 10.03
C ALA A 55 2.68 9.73 8.62
N ASP A 56 2.53 8.54 8.02
CA ASP A 56 3.00 8.27 6.67
C ASP A 56 2.19 9.09 5.64
N LEU A 57 0.88 9.24 5.87
CA LEU A 57 0.02 10.09 5.04
C LEU A 57 0.41 11.58 5.14
N VAL A 58 0.74 12.05 6.36
CA VAL A 58 1.22 13.43 6.58
C VAL A 58 2.49 13.70 5.77
N ILE A 59 3.49 12.81 5.90
CA ILE A 59 4.77 12.93 5.20
C ILE A 59 4.54 12.93 3.70
N PHE A 60 3.78 11.98 3.19
CA PHE A 60 3.43 11.88 1.77
C PHE A 60 2.77 13.15 1.25
N THR A 61 1.71 13.63 1.92
CA THR A 61 0.95 14.80 1.45
C THR A 61 1.82 16.06 1.44
N ARG A 62 2.66 16.23 2.47
CA ARG A 62 3.59 17.37 2.57
C ARG A 62 4.63 17.35 1.46
N GLN A 63 5.26 16.19 1.24
CA GLN A 63 6.28 16.04 0.21
C GLN A 63 5.67 16.24 -1.18
N LEU A 64 4.51 15.63 -1.46
CA LEU A 64 3.79 15.82 -2.73
C LEU A 64 3.47 17.30 -2.95
N SER A 65 2.91 17.98 -1.94
CA SER A 65 2.61 19.42 -2.00
C SER A 65 3.86 20.24 -2.32
N THR A 66 4.98 19.95 -1.68
CA THR A 66 6.24 20.65 -1.91
C THR A 66 6.76 20.45 -3.34
N MET A 67 6.72 19.22 -3.84
CA MET A 67 7.19 18.90 -5.19
C MET A 67 6.32 19.54 -6.26
N ILE A 68 5.00 19.49 -6.12
CA ILE A 68 4.07 20.11 -7.07
C ILE A 68 4.22 21.65 -7.03
N SER A 69 4.37 22.25 -5.87
CA SER A 69 4.62 23.71 -5.73
C SER A 69 5.97 24.13 -6.31
N ALA A 70 6.95 23.22 -6.37
CA ALA A 70 8.22 23.46 -7.04
C ALA A 70 8.16 23.22 -8.57
N GLY A 71 6.98 22.90 -9.12
CA GLY A 71 6.79 22.64 -10.55
C GLY A 71 7.24 21.27 -11.02
N VAL A 72 7.47 20.31 -10.10
CA VAL A 72 7.83 18.95 -10.49
C VAL A 72 6.60 18.26 -11.08
N PRO A 73 6.72 17.59 -12.24
CA PRO A 73 5.59 16.86 -12.85
C PRO A 73 5.00 15.82 -11.90
N LEU A 74 3.66 15.71 -11.87
CA LEU A 74 2.92 14.87 -10.93
C LEU A 74 3.38 13.40 -10.95
N ALA A 75 3.49 12.78 -12.13
CA ALA A 75 3.93 11.39 -12.26
C ALA A 75 5.34 11.18 -11.68
N ARG A 76 6.26 12.13 -11.92
CA ARG A 76 7.61 12.09 -11.38
C ARG A 76 7.63 12.23 -9.86
N SER A 77 6.79 13.11 -9.32
CA SER A 77 6.63 13.28 -7.86
C SER A 77 6.14 12.00 -7.21
N LEU A 78 5.11 11.37 -7.78
CA LEU A 78 4.57 10.11 -7.27
C LEU A 78 5.59 8.96 -7.32
N SER A 79 6.34 8.83 -8.41
CA SER A 79 7.39 7.82 -8.55
C SER A 79 8.51 8.00 -7.52
N ALA A 80 8.93 9.24 -7.26
CA ALA A 80 9.94 9.55 -6.24
C ALA A 80 9.43 9.19 -4.83
N LEU A 81 8.20 9.60 -4.49
CA LEU A 81 7.59 9.31 -3.20
C LEU A 81 7.30 7.82 -2.98
N GLN A 82 7.02 7.08 -4.05
CA GLN A 82 6.94 5.63 -4.01
C GLN A 82 8.26 4.99 -3.59
N ALA A 83 9.37 5.44 -4.17
CA ALA A 83 10.70 4.91 -3.88
C ALA A 83 11.14 5.23 -2.43
N ASP A 84 10.82 6.43 -1.95
CA ASP A 84 11.19 6.94 -0.62
C ASP A 84 10.28 6.41 0.52
N SER A 85 9.15 5.80 0.19
CA SER A 85 8.19 5.35 1.20
C SER A 85 8.74 4.21 2.06
N GLU A 86 8.82 4.41 3.38
CA GLU A 86 9.24 3.39 4.35
C GLU A 86 8.15 2.34 4.59
N SER A 87 6.87 2.73 4.49
CA SER A 87 5.74 1.84 4.69
C SER A 87 5.53 0.92 3.49
N PRO A 88 5.66 -0.41 3.63
CA PRO A 88 5.48 -1.35 2.52
C PRO A 88 4.09 -1.26 1.89
N TYR A 89 3.06 -1.02 2.71
CA TYR A 89 1.69 -0.88 2.20
C TYR A 89 1.50 0.45 1.47
N MET A 90 2.03 1.56 2.01
CA MET A 90 2.00 2.86 1.32
C MET A 90 2.73 2.79 -0.03
N ARG A 91 3.87 2.11 -0.09
CA ARG A 91 4.61 1.89 -1.34
C ARG A 91 3.77 1.15 -2.39
N GLN A 92 3.03 0.10 -2.00
CA GLN A 92 2.12 -0.60 -2.91
C GLN A 92 0.98 0.29 -3.40
N VAL A 93 0.40 1.10 -2.51
CA VAL A 93 -0.64 2.07 -2.86
C VAL A 93 -0.10 3.08 -3.87
N LEU A 94 1.07 3.66 -3.59
CA LEU A 94 1.71 4.62 -4.49
C LEU A 94 2.09 4.00 -5.84
N THR A 95 2.54 2.74 -5.87
CA THR A 95 2.80 2.01 -7.13
C THR A 95 1.54 1.95 -8.01
N SER A 96 0.39 1.66 -7.42
CA SER A 96 -0.87 1.61 -8.18
C SER A 96 -1.28 3.00 -8.66
N ILE A 97 -1.19 4.00 -7.79
CA ILE A 97 -1.56 5.39 -8.11
C ILE A 97 -0.66 5.94 -9.22
N THR A 98 0.65 5.73 -9.11
CA THR A 98 1.61 6.18 -10.14
C THR A 98 1.27 5.57 -11.50
N LYS A 99 1.00 4.27 -11.55
CA LYS A 99 0.61 3.57 -12.78
C LYS A 99 -0.69 4.12 -13.37
N ASP A 100 -1.69 4.41 -12.54
CA ASP A 100 -2.96 4.97 -12.99
C ASP A 100 -2.75 6.37 -13.59
N VAL A 101 -2.00 7.24 -12.91
CA VAL A 101 -1.69 8.60 -13.37
C VAL A 101 -0.83 8.59 -14.64
N GLU A 102 0.17 7.70 -14.73
CA GLU A 102 0.97 7.52 -15.96
C GLU A 102 0.13 7.02 -17.14
N SER A 103 -0.95 6.31 -16.89
CA SER A 103 -1.93 5.91 -17.91
C SER A 103 -2.94 6.98 -18.28
N GLY A 104 -2.86 8.16 -17.65
CA GLY A 104 -3.74 9.31 -17.90
C GLY A 104 -4.98 9.40 -17.01
N ALA A 105 -5.08 8.58 -15.96
CA ALA A 105 -6.19 8.67 -15.03
C ALA A 105 -6.04 9.93 -14.14
N PRO A 106 -7.14 10.62 -13.81
CA PRO A 106 -7.13 11.70 -12.84
C PRO A 106 -6.60 11.27 -11.48
N LEU A 107 -5.84 12.13 -10.80
CA LEU A 107 -5.24 11.85 -9.50
C LEU A 107 -6.31 11.55 -8.44
N GLY A 108 -7.40 12.32 -8.44
CA GLY A 108 -8.54 12.12 -7.56
C GLY A 108 -9.14 10.73 -7.68
N ASP A 109 -9.27 10.21 -8.91
CA ASP A 109 -9.81 8.87 -9.18
C ASP A 109 -8.82 7.76 -8.76
N ALA A 110 -7.53 7.99 -8.96
CA ALA A 110 -6.50 7.07 -8.50
C ALA A 110 -6.49 6.95 -6.95
N PHE A 111 -6.67 8.05 -6.22
CA PHE A 111 -6.78 8.05 -4.76
C PHE A 111 -8.07 7.38 -4.26
N HIS A 112 -9.18 7.56 -4.98
CA HIS A 112 -10.47 6.97 -4.61
C HIS A 112 -10.45 5.45 -4.51
N LYS A 113 -9.55 4.78 -5.22
CA LYS A 113 -9.36 3.32 -5.13
C LYS A 113 -8.88 2.84 -3.76
N PHE A 114 -8.39 3.75 -2.91
CA PHE A 114 -7.78 3.45 -1.61
C PHE A 114 -8.47 4.19 -0.43
N PRO A 115 -9.76 3.93 -0.15
CA PRO A 115 -10.52 4.64 0.88
C PRO A 115 -9.98 4.41 2.30
N ASN A 116 -9.21 3.34 2.51
CA ASN A 116 -8.52 3.07 3.78
C ASN A 116 -7.31 3.99 4.04
N VAL A 117 -6.84 4.72 3.02
CA VAL A 117 -5.70 5.64 3.08
C VAL A 117 -6.17 7.08 2.91
N PHE A 118 -6.96 7.34 1.89
CA PHE A 118 -7.46 8.66 1.52
C PHE A 118 -8.94 8.74 1.83
N SER A 119 -9.33 9.69 2.69
CA SER A 119 -10.75 9.92 3.00
C SER A 119 -11.48 10.54 1.81
N ASP A 120 -12.81 10.43 1.77
CA ASP A 120 -13.63 11.02 0.72
C ASP A 120 -13.41 12.54 0.61
N VAL A 121 -13.22 13.22 1.75
CA VAL A 121 -12.91 14.66 1.77
C VAL A 121 -11.58 14.92 1.08
N TYR A 122 -10.54 14.12 1.37
CA TYR A 122 -9.24 14.24 0.72
C TYR A 122 -9.34 14.05 -0.79
N VAL A 123 -10.02 13.00 -1.22
CA VAL A 123 -10.23 12.67 -2.65
C VAL A 123 -10.99 13.78 -3.38
N ASN A 124 -12.08 14.27 -2.80
CA ASN A 124 -12.90 15.31 -3.43
C ASN A 124 -12.15 16.65 -3.53
N MET A 125 -11.35 16.99 -2.53
CA MET A 125 -10.49 18.18 -2.59
C MET A 125 -9.44 18.07 -3.70
N VAL A 126 -8.79 16.92 -3.83
CA VAL A 126 -7.80 16.68 -4.91
C VAL A 126 -8.48 16.77 -6.27
N ARG A 127 -9.65 16.15 -6.44
CA ARG A 127 -10.42 16.21 -7.69
C ARG A 127 -10.77 17.65 -8.07
N ALA A 128 -11.30 18.41 -7.12
CA ALA A 128 -11.62 19.82 -7.35
C ALA A 128 -10.38 20.66 -7.70
N GLY A 129 -9.23 20.40 -7.05
CA GLY A 129 -7.97 21.06 -7.36
C GLY A 129 -7.41 20.70 -8.74
N GLU A 130 -7.56 19.44 -9.14
CA GLU A 130 -7.14 18.95 -10.45
C GLU A 130 -8.00 19.56 -11.58
N GLU A 131 -9.32 19.54 -11.43
CA GLU A 131 -10.27 20.14 -12.37
C GLU A 131 -10.12 21.66 -12.46
N GLY A 132 -9.83 22.32 -11.34
CA GLY A 132 -9.63 23.77 -11.26
C GLY A 132 -8.22 24.23 -11.64
N GLY A 133 -7.26 23.33 -11.87
CA GLY A 133 -5.86 23.68 -12.15
C GLY A 133 -5.11 24.31 -10.96
N ILE A 134 -5.63 24.16 -9.74
CA ILE A 134 -5.08 24.71 -8.49
C ILE A 134 -4.62 23.60 -7.54
N LEU A 135 -4.12 22.50 -8.10
CA LEU A 135 -3.73 21.31 -7.33
C LEU A 135 -2.66 21.63 -6.28
N ASP A 136 -1.74 22.54 -6.57
CA ASP A 136 -0.69 22.97 -5.64
C ASP A 136 -1.26 23.64 -4.39
N GLU A 137 -2.25 24.52 -4.53
CA GLU A 137 -2.92 25.18 -3.42
C GLU A 137 -3.72 24.19 -2.57
N ILE A 138 -4.46 23.30 -3.23
CA ILE A 138 -5.23 22.26 -2.55
C ILE A 138 -4.33 21.30 -1.78
N LEU A 139 -3.21 20.86 -2.35
CA LEU A 139 -2.26 19.99 -1.67
C LEU A 139 -1.61 20.66 -0.45
N LYS A 140 -1.31 21.97 -0.51
CA LYS A 140 -0.84 22.75 0.65
C LYS A 140 -1.88 22.75 1.77
N ARG A 141 -3.14 22.97 1.42
CA ARG A 141 -4.24 22.97 2.37
C ARG A 141 -4.45 21.59 3.00
N LEU A 142 -4.41 20.53 2.19
CA LEU A 142 -4.50 19.14 2.65
C LEU A 142 -3.34 18.77 3.57
N ALA A 143 -2.11 19.16 3.24
CA ALA A 143 -0.95 18.92 4.08
C ALA A 143 -1.14 19.52 5.47
N SER A 144 -1.55 20.79 5.55
CA SER A 144 -1.85 21.46 6.82
C SER A 144 -2.97 20.76 7.60
N GLN A 145 -4.04 20.34 6.93
CA GLN A 145 -5.17 19.67 7.55
C GLN A 145 -4.76 18.30 8.14
N VAL A 146 -4.04 17.49 7.38
CA VAL A 146 -3.61 16.15 7.84
C VAL A 146 -2.57 16.27 8.98
N GLU A 147 -1.71 17.29 8.94
CA GLU A 147 -0.80 17.63 10.05
C GLU A 147 -1.55 17.99 11.33
N GLN A 148 -2.57 18.84 11.22
CA GLN A 148 -3.41 19.23 12.36
C GLN A 148 -4.14 18.02 12.95
N ASP A 149 -4.76 17.18 12.12
CA ASP A 149 -5.43 15.95 12.56
C ASP A 149 -4.46 15.01 13.29
N SER A 150 -3.24 14.87 12.77
CA SER A 150 -2.19 14.08 13.40
C SER A 150 -1.79 14.64 14.76
N SER A 151 -1.62 15.96 14.86
CA SER A 151 -1.29 16.68 16.08
C SER A 151 -2.38 16.51 17.16
N ILE A 152 -3.64 16.70 16.78
CA ILE A 152 -4.78 16.54 17.68
C ILE A 152 -4.84 15.10 18.22
N ARG A 153 -4.70 14.09 17.35
CA ARG A 153 -4.70 12.68 17.79
C ARG A 153 -3.56 12.37 18.75
N LYS A 154 -2.36 12.93 18.50
CA LYS A 154 -1.22 12.78 19.43
C LYS A 154 -1.51 13.42 20.79
N LYS A 155 -2.07 14.65 20.79
CA LYS A 155 -2.45 15.36 22.03
C LYS A 155 -3.50 14.60 22.82
N ILE A 156 -4.55 14.09 22.18
CA ILE A 156 -5.58 13.28 22.83
C ILE A 156 -4.97 12.02 23.46
N LYS A 157 -4.12 11.30 22.71
CA LYS A 157 -3.46 10.10 23.21
C LYS A 157 -2.58 10.39 24.43
N SER A 158 -1.85 11.49 24.42
CA SER A 158 -1.04 11.93 25.58
C SER A 158 -1.89 12.31 26.77
N ALA A 159 -3.00 13.05 26.55
CA ALA A 159 -3.90 13.44 27.62
C ALA A 159 -4.59 12.25 28.28
N MET A 160 -4.90 11.19 27.52
CA MET A 160 -5.50 9.98 28.06
C MET A 160 -4.53 9.09 28.84
N MET A 161 -3.24 9.35 28.78
CA MET A 161 -2.25 8.55 29.50
C MET A 161 -2.37 8.76 31.03
N TYR A 162 -2.61 9.98 31.47
CA TYR A 162 -2.75 10.31 32.90
C TYR A 162 -3.95 9.60 33.57
N PRO A 163 -5.19 9.69 33.03
CA PRO A 163 -6.32 8.92 33.58
C PRO A 163 -6.10 7.40 33.59
N ALA A 164 -5.46 6.87 32.53
CA ALA A 164 -5.18 5.44 32.43
C ALA A 164 -4.22 4.95 33.53
N VAL A 165 -3.19 5.73 33.82
CA VAL A 165 -2.24 5.42 34.91
C VAL A 165 -2.95 5.45 36.29
N ILE A 166 -3.73 6.49 36.57
CA ILE A 166 -4.47 6.59 37.86
C ILE A 166 -5.42 5.41 38.00
N LEU A 167 -6.22 5.12 36.97
CA LEU A 167 -7.14 3.99 36.98
C LEU A 167 -6.42 2.66 37.27
N SER A 168 -5.28 2.45 36.60
CA SER A 168 -4.47 1.24 36.79
C SER A 168 -3.99 1.11 38.24
N VAL A 169 -3.46 2.18 38.82
CA VAL A 169 -2.99 2.21 40.23
C VAL A 169 -4.14 1.93 41.18
N THR A 170 -5.30 2.58 41.00
CA THR A 170 -6.48 2.38 41.82
C THR A 170 -6.98 0.94 41.80
N VAL A 171 -7.04 0.33 40.61
CA VAL A 171 -7.44 -1.07 40.42
C VAL A 171 -6.47 -2.01 41.13
N ILE A 172 -5.15 -1.80 40.97
CA ILE A 172 -4.12 -2.62 41.61
C ILE A 172 -4.22 -2.49 43.14
N ALA A 173 -4.38 -1.25 43.67
CA ALA A 173 -4.52 -1.02 45.10
C ALA A 173 -5.78 -1.69 45.66
N PHE A 174 -6.91 -1.59 44.96
CA PHE A 174 -8.16 -2.23 45.38
C PHE A 174 -8.03 -3.75 45.49
N PHE A 175 -7.49 -4.40 44.47
CA PHE A 175 -7.27 -5.85 44.51
C PHE A 175 -6.20 -6.25 45.55
N GLY A 176 -5.15 -5.44 45.73
CA GLY A 176 -4.12 -5.66 46.74
C GLY A 176 -4.72 -5.67 48.16
N ILE A 177 -5.57 -4.70 48.47
CA ILE A 177 -6.27 -4.63 49.75
C ILE A 177 -7.21 -5.83 49.93
N MET A 178 -7.97 -6.19 48.89
CA MET A 178 -8.93 -7.30 48.96
C MET A 178 -8.26 -8.68 49.16
N ILE A 179 -7.01 -8.85 48.73
CA ILE A 179 -6.27 -10.11 48.90
C ILE A 179 -5.53 -10.17 50.24
N PHE A 180 -5.14 -9.00 50.80
CA PHE A 180 -4.33 -8.92 52.03
C PHE A 180 -5.14 -8.76 53.32
N ILE A 181 -6.41 -8.36 53.23
CA ILE A 181 -7.38 -8.31 54.32
C ILE A 181 -8.36 -9.46 54.22
#